data_d369dad6116801b14380f33d724a1e55
#
_entry.id   d369dad6116801b14380f33d724a1e55
#
_cell.length_a   1.000
_cell.length_b   1.000
_cell.length_c   1.000
_cell.angle_alpha   90.00
_cell.angle_beta   90.00
_cell.angle_gamma   90.00
#
_symmetry.space_group_name_H-M   'P 1'
#
loop_
_entity.id
_entity.type
_entity.pdbx_description
1 polymer ?
#
loop_
_entity_poly.entity_id
_entity_poly.type
_entity_poly.pdbx_seq_one_letter_code
_entity_poly.pdbx_strand_id
1 'polypeptide(L)'
;MNADLMSVDAGRRASVALDAIAASRQQWAREHRRPKALSAREALAALQFEAMLVATAAANVRNGVVLNDDDFDRLAVAIRWIDSIVEEVA
;
A
#
# COMPACT_ATOMS: atom_id res chain seq x y z
N MET A 1 -0.46 -1.02 31.73
CA MET A 1 0.91 -1.22 31.26
C MET A 1 0.97 -2.18 30.08
N ASN A 2 0.37 -3.37 30.20
CA ASN A 2 0.36 -4.34 29.11
C ASN A 2 -0.38 -3.84 27.87
N ALA A 3 -1.38 -2.98 28.03
CA ALA A 3 -2.13 -2.41 26.91
C ALA A 3 -1.26 -1.52 26.00
N ASP A 4 -0.35 -0.73 26.60
CA ASP A 4 0.54 0.14 25.85
C ASP A 4 1.56 -0.66 25.04
N LEU A 5 2.10 -1.74 25.64
CA LEU A 5 3.02 -2.63 24.93
C LEU A 5 2.34 -3.37 23.79
N MET A 6 1.10 -3.80 23.98
CA MET A 6 0.30 -4.46 22.95
C MET A 6 -0.02 -3.49 21.80
N SER A 7 -0.30 -2.22 22.11
CA SER A 7 -0.55 -1.19 21.10
C SER A 7 0.70 -0.91 20.26
N VAL A 8 1.88 -0.86 20.88
CA VAL A 8 3.15 -0.68 20.18
C VAL A 8 3.43 -1.85 19.24
N ASP A 9 3.23 -3.09 19.72
CA ASP A 9 3.40 -4.29 18.91
C ASP A 9 2.42 -4.35 17.74
N ALA A 10 1.16 -4.00 17.97
CA ALA A 10 0.15 -3.96 16.93
C ALA A 10 0.53 -2.92 15.86
N GLY A 11 1.00 -1.74 16.27
CA GLY A 11 1.46 -0.71 15.36
C GLY A 11 2.66 -1.16 14.52
N ARG A 12 3.62 -1.86 15.13
CA ARG A 12 4.78 -2.41 14.40
C ARG A 12 4.37 -3.44 13.38
N ARG A 13 3.47 -4.37 13.75
CA ARG A 13 2.97 -5.40 12.81
C ARG A 13 2.20 -4.77 11.67
N ALA A 14 1.40 -3.75 11.94
CA ALA A 14 0.67 -3.01 10.93
C ALA A 14 1.63 -2.33 9.94
N SER A 15 2.66 -1.66 10.43
CA SER A 15 3.66 -1.01 9.59
C SER A 15 4.44 -2.01 8.76
N VAL A 16 4.81 -3.17 9.33
CA VAL A 16 5.50 -4.24 8.59
C VAL A 16 4.63 -4.77 7.45
N ALA A 17 3.33 -4.94 7.69
CA ALA A 17 2.42 -5.39 6.64
C ALA A 17 2.34 -4.38 5.49
N LEU A 18 2.24 -3.09 5.79
CA LEU A 18 2.23 -2.03 4.78
C LEU A 18 3.57 -1.95 4.04
N ASP A 19 4.68 -2.11 4.74
CA ASP A 19 6.02 -2.15 4.13
C ASP A 19 6.16 -3.31 3.16
N ALA A 20 5.66 -4.49 3.51
CA ALA A 20 5.71 -5.65 2.65
C ALA A 20 4.93 -5.44 1.35
N ILE A 21 3.75 -4.82 1.43
CA ILE A 21 2.93 -4.51 0.26
C ILE A 21 3.64 -3.47 -0.62
N ALA A 22 4.21 -2.43 -0.01
CA ALA A 22 4.95 -1.41 -0.74
C ALA A 22 6.19 -1.99 -1.43
N ALA A 23 6.90 -2.91 -0.77
CA ALA A 23 8.05 -3.61 -1.36
C ALA A 23 7.63 -4.47 -2.55
N SER A 24 6.50 -5.17 -2.45
CA SER A 24 5.94 -5.95 -3.56
C SER A 24 5.58 -5.08 -4.74
N ARG A 25 5.00 -3.90 -4.50
CA ARG A 25 4.70 -2.90 -5.54
C ARG A 25 5.97 -2.47 -6.27
N GLN A 26 7.03 -2.15 -5.52
CA GLN A 26 8.30 -1.71 -6.10
C GLN A 26 8.96 -2.81 -6.93
N GLN A 27 8.92 -4.04 -6.45
CA GLN A 27 9.44 -5.19 -7.18
C GLN A 27 8.68 -5.39 -8.48
N TRP A 28 7.35 -5.38 -8.42
CA TRP A 28 6.50 -5.50 -9.61
C TRP A 28 6.80 -4.40 -10.61
N ALA A 29 6.92 -3.15 -10.16
CA ALA A 29 7.22 -2.01 -11.02
C ALA A 29 8.57 -2.15 -11.72
N ARG A 30 9.59 -2.69 -11.03
CA ARG A 30 10.90 -2.96 -11.63
C ARG A 30 10.83 -4.03 -12.70
N GLU A 31 10.06 -5.09 -12.47
CA GLU A 31 9.90 -6.21 -13.40
C GLU A 31 9.10 -5.79 -14.65
N HIS A 32 8.18 -4.84 -14.50
CA HIS A 32 7.27 -4.40 -15.56
C HIS A 32 7.62 -3.00 -16.08
N ARG A 33 8.83 -2.55 -15.86
CA ARG A 33 9.28 -1.24 -16.34
C ARG A 33 9.34 -1.24 -17.87
N ARG A 34 8.44 -0.49 -18.50
CA ARG A 34 8.36 -0.35 -19.95
C ARG A 34 8.18 1.11 -20.33
N PRO A 35 8.73 1.53 -21.52
CA PRO A 35 8.51 2.88 -22.03
C PRO A 35 7.10 3.11 -22.55
N LYS A 36 6.27 2.05 -22.67
CA LYS A 36 4.91 2.13 -23.18
C LYS A 36 3.90 2.05 -22.04
N ALA A 37 2.67 2.53 -22.31
CA ALA A 37 1.56 2.42 -21.39
C ALA A 37 1.30 0.96 -20.99
N LEU A 38 0.80 0.78 -19.76
CA LEU A 38 0.44 -0.53 -19.25
C LEU A 38 -0.73 -1.12 -20.03
N SER A 39 -0.71 -2.43 -20.26
CA SER A 39 -1.89 -3.14 -20.72
C SER A 39 -2.96 -3.13 -19.61
N ALA A 40 -4.22 -3.38 -19.97
CA ALA A 40 -5.30 -3.46 -19.00
C ALA A 40 -5.01 -4.51 -17.91
N ARG A 41 -4.43 -5.63 -18.29
CA ARG A 41 -4.08 -6.70 -17.34
C ARG A 41 -2.99 -6.26 -16.36
N GLU A 42 -1.95 -5.60 -16.88
CA GLU A 42 -0.88 -5.06 -16.04
C GLU A 42 -1.40 -3.98 -15.11
N ALA A 43 -2.31 -3.13 -15.58
CA ALA A 43 -2.93 -2.10 -14.77
C ALA A 43 -3.75 -2.71 -13.63
N LEU A 44 -4.53 -3.77 -13.89
CA LEU A 44 -5.28 -4.46 -12.85
C LEU A 44 -4.37 -5.09 -11.81
N ALA A 45 -3.25 -5.68 -12.23
CA ALA A 45 -2.26 -6.24 -11.31
C ALA A 45 -1.64 -5.14 -10.42
N ALA A 46 -1.32 -3.99 -11.02
CA ALA A 46 -0.77 -2.86 -10.26
C ALA A 46 -1.80 -2.31 -9.26
N LEU A 47 -3.07 -2.19 -9.66
CA LEU A 47 -4.14 -1.75 -8.76
C LEU A 47 -4.34 -2.69 -7.58
N GLN A 48 -4.09 -3.99 -7.76
CA GLN A 48 -4.22 -4.96 -6.68
C GLN A 48 -3.31 -4.62 -5.49
N PHE A 49 -2.08 -4.19 -5.75
CA PHE A 49 -1.16 -3.78 -4.68
C PHE A 49 -1.71 -2.58 -3.90
N GLU A 50 -2.24 -1.60 -4.62
CA GLU A 50 -2.78 -0.39 -3.99
C GLU A 50 -4.05 -0.69 -3.20
N ALA A 51 -4.94 -1.51 -3.74
CA ALA A 51 -6.14 -1.95 -3.05
C ALA A 51 -5.82 -2.72 -1.77
N MET A 52 -4.82 -3.61 -1.83
CA MET A 52 -4.36 -4.38 -0.68
C MET A 52 -3.79 -3.47 0.42
N LEU A 53 -3.01 -2.47 0.03
CA LEU A 53 -2.44 -1.51 0.96
C LEU A 53 -3.52 -0.69 1.67
N VAL A 54 -4.49 -0.18 0.91
CA VAL A 54 -5.61 0.59 1.47
C VAL A 54 -6.47 -0.28 2.39
N ALA A 55 -6.80 -1.50 1.98
CA ALA A 55 -7.59 -2.43 2.77
C ALA A 55 -6.90 -2.80 4.08
N THR A 56 -5.57 -3.03 4.02
CA THR A 56 -4.76 -3.34 5.20
C THR A 56 -4.75 -2.16 6.17
N ALA A 57 -4.54 -0.95 5.67
CA ALA A 57 -4.58 0.26 6.49
C ALA A 57 -5.96 0.46 7.14
N ALA A 58 -7.03 0.27 6.37
CA ALA A 58 -8.39 0.38 6.88
C ALA A 58 -8.68 -0.65 7.97
N ALA A 59 -8.25 -1.90 7.78
CA ALA A 59 -8.40 -2.95 8.78
C ALA A 59 -7.66 -2.62 10.07
N ASN A 60 -6.45 -2.07 9.96
CA ASN A 60 -5.66 -1.64 11.11
C ASN A 60 -6.37 -0.55 11.89
N VAL A 61 -6.92 0.45 11.22
CA VAL A 61 -7.69 1.52 11.86
C VAL A 61 -8.94 0.96 12.55
N ARG A 62 -9.64 0.05 11.90
CA ARG A 62 -10.80 -0.64 12.49
C ARG A 62 -10.44 -1.37 13.78
N ASN A 63 -9.24 -1.94 13.83
CA ASN A 63 -8.72 -2.66 14.99
C ASN A 63 -8.08 -1.75 16.04
N GLY A 64 -8.22 -0.43 15.90
CA GLY A 64 -7.75 0.53 16.88
C GLY A 64 -6.29 0.94 16.72
N VAL A 65 -5.64 0.57 15.62
CA VAL A 65 -4.26 0.99 15.33
C VAL A 65 -4.28 2.39 14.76
N VAL A 66 -3.54 3.30 15.38
CA VAL A 66 -3.37 4.66 14.85
C VAL A 66 -2.32 4.63 13.76
N LEU A 67 -2.65 5.19 12.59
CA LEU A 67 -1.68 5.32 11.50
C LEU A 67 -0.63 6.36 11.90
N ASN A 68 0.65 6.00 11.75
CA ASN A 68 1.72 6.96 11.91
C ASN A 68 1.93 7.75 10.62
N ASP A 69 2.83 8.74 10.65
CA ASP A 69 3.09 9.60 9.50
C ASP A 69 3.61 8.82 8.30
N ASP A 70 4.45 7.83 8.53
CA ASP A 70 4.99 6.99 7.45
C ASP A 70 3.89 6.18 6.77
N ASP A 71 2.97 5.62 7.56
CA ASP A 71 1.83 4.86 7.03
C ASP A 71 0.90 5.76 6.23
N PHE A 72 0.67 6.98 6.72
CA PHE A 72 -0.15 7.97 6.02
C PHE A 72 0.52 8.37 4.69
N ASP A 73 1.83 8.56 4.68
CA ASP A 73 2.59 8.87 3.47
C ASP A 73 2.47 7.74 2.44
N ARG A 74 2.49 6.49 2.89
CA ARG A 74 2.28 5.34 2.00
C ARG A 74 0.90 5.36 1.35
N LEU A 75 -0.13 5.77 2.09
CA LEU A 75 -1.48 5.93 1.54
C LEU A 75 -1.54 7.06 0.51
N ALA A 76 -0.85 8.17 0.77
CA ALA A 76 -0.75 9.28 -0.18
C ALA A 76 -0.06 8.83 -1.47
N VAL A 77 0.98 8.02 -1.37
CA VAL A 77 1.67 7.44 -2.53
C VAL A 77 0.72 6.49 -3.29
N ALA A 78 -0.08 5.70 -2.59
CA ALA A 78 -1.05 4.80 -3.22
C ALA A 78 -2.04 5.55 -4.10
N ILE A 79 -2.52 6.71 -3.66
CA ILE A 79 -3.41 7.54 -4.45
C ILE A 79 -2.74 7.98 -5.76
N ARG A 80 -1.49 8.40 -5.69
CA ARG A 80 -0.73 8.82 -6.89
C ARG A 80 -0.54 7.66 -7.86
N TRP A 81 -0.26 6.47 -7.36
CA TRP A 81 -0.12 5.27 -8.19
C TRP A 81 -1.43 4.92 -8.87
N ILE A 82 -2.55 4.98 -8.15
CA ILE A 82 -3.87 4.71 -8.72
C ILE A 82 -4.17 5.71 -9.84
N ASP A 83 -3.94 7.00 -9.59
CA ASP A 83 -4.16 8.04 -10.60
C ASP A 83 -3.29 7.81 -11.83
N SER A 84 -2.02 7.47 -11.64
CA SER A 84 -1.10 7.18 -12.75
C SER A 84 -1.56 5.98 -13.57
N ILE A 85 -2.04 4.93 -12.91
CA ILE A 85 -2.55 3.72 -13.58
C ILE A 85 -3.79 4.06 -14.40
N VAL A 86 -4.70 4.83 -13.83
CA VAL A 86 -5.92 5.27 -14.54
C VAL A 86 -5.55 6.07 -15.79
N GLU A 87 -4.60 6.99 -15.69
CA GLU A 87 -4.14 7.78 -16.83
C GLU A 87 -3.49 6.91 -17.91
N GLU A 88 -2.73 5.89 -17.53
CA GLU A 88 -2.04 5.00 -18.45
C GLU A 88 -3.00 4.19 -19.32
N VAL A 89 -4.17 3.81 -18.79
CA VAL A 89 -5.12 2.96 -19.52
C VAL A 89 -6.30 3.74 -20.08
N ALA A 90 -6.41 5.01 -19.74
CA ALA A 90 -7.45 5.88 -20.28
C ALA A 90 -7.01 6.40 -21.65
#